data_03f31e0164211afb94a16dafa82e47b3
#
_entry.id   03f31e0164211afb94a16dafa82e47b3
#
_cell.length_a   1.000
_cell.length_b   1.000
_cell.length_c   1.000
_cell.angle_alpha   90.00
_cell.angle_beta   90.00
_cell.angle_gamma   90.00
#
_symmetry.space_group_name_H-M   'P 1'
#
loop_
_entity.id
_entity.type
_entity.pdbx_description
1 polymer ?
#
loop_
_entity_poly.entity_id
_entity_poly.type
_entity_poly.pdbx_seq_one_letter_code
_entity_poly.pdbx_strand_id
1 'polypeptide(L)'
;ASALPLLAAKFDVTVIAQQGLAYPCLLKKLEFRERTHFKLIEIESFPMETAREFLLEEKPCAVVTAISNFRKVPNKVDFTLPEAAAAQKIPVIGIFEPAYLSPAMIEPRLNFERSLPQKIIVSSSVMKGMLTRLKLFAAQDIVISPMPKYSDYLVVRKSPDLPELNHVFRRQNQIDDNDFALVFISSAHPFDIKVVNLIAEAAAQMKFKTLLTFHPKDMPEFQQYCLQTIPNSALINYGTLPELKALTALSLGAHGAVCSLKCSLMFDVAACGGNTISINPNHPAISEDAGTILGITRGVDSADTLLTALDDVRTGGLAVSVVFPEYNRAPADFANLLEQLLKEVR
;
A
#
# COMPACT_ATOMS: atom_id res chain seq x y z
N ALA A 1 -4.81 -8.14 10.08
CA ALA A 1 -4.41 -9.10 11.12
C ALA A 1 -4.42 -8.46 12.51
N SER A 2 -3.77 -7.31 12.74
CA SER A 2 -3.59 -6.72 14.09
C SER A 2 -4.91 -6.33 14.81
N ALA A 3 -5.98 -6.03 14.08
CA ALA A 3 -7.29 -5.72 14.66
C ALA A 3 -8.17 -6.98 14.91
N LEU A 4 -7.85 -8.12 14.28
CA LEU A 4 -8.68 -9.32 14.37
C LEU A 4 -8.90 -9.85 15.79
N PRO A 5 -7.88 -9.96 16.67
CA PRO A 5 -8.08 -10.39 18.05
C PRO A 5 -9.00 -9.45 18.85
N LEU A 6 -8.92 -8.15 18.58
CA LEU A 6 -9.76 -7.15 19.24
C LEU A 6 -11.23 -7.23 18.77
N LEU A 7 -11.45 -7.55 17.50
CA LEU A 7 -12.77 -7.79 16.95
C LEU A 7 -13.36 -9.10 17.47
N ALA A 8 -12.54 -10.17 17.50
CA ALA A 8 -12.95 -11.47 17.99
C ALA A 8 -13.30 -11.49 19.50
N ALA A 9 -12.76 -10.55 20.28
CA ALA A 9 -13.17 -10.35 21.66
C ALA A 9 -14.59 -9.78 21.81
N LYS A 10 -15.16 -9.22 20.74
CA LYS A 10 -16.47 -8.55 20.75
C LYS A 10 -17.53 -9.21 19.86
N PHE A 11 -17.08 -9.97 18.87
CA PHE A 11 -17.92 -10.57 17.84
C PHE A 11 -17.49 -11.99 17.55
N ASP A 12 -18.42 -12.81 17.09
CA ASP A 12 -18.10 -14.07 16.43
C ASP A 12 -17.61 -13.74 15.00
N VAL A 13 -16.31 -13.96 14.74
CA VAL A 13 -15.64 -13.52 13.52
C VAL A 13 -15.24 -14.71 12.66
N THR A 14 -15.77 -14.76 11.44
CA THR A 14 -15.28 -15.67 10.40
C THR A 14 -14.44 -14.89 9.39
N VAL A 15 -13.20 -15.31 9.17
CA VAL A 15 -12.28 -14.73 8.20
C VAL A 15 -12.18 -15.65 7.00
N ILE A 16 -12.50 -15.13 5.81
CA ILE A 16 -12.34 -15.86 4.55
C ILE A 16 -11.12 -15.28 3.83
N ALA A 17 -10.14 -16.12 3.56
CA ALA A 17 -8.93 -15.75 2.84
C ALA A 17 -8.77 -16.60 1.59
N GLN A 18 -8.65 -15.93 0.43
CA GLN A 18 -8.40 -16.61 -0.83
C GLN A 18 -6.94 -17.04 -0.92
N GLN A 19 -6.68 -18.22 -1.50
CA GLN A 19 -5.33 -18.74 -1.76
C GLN A 19 -4.50 -17.76 -2.59
N GLY A 20 -3.20 -17.78 -2.38
CA GLY A 20 -2.23 -16.88 -2.98
C GLY A 20 -1.44 -16.12 -1.92
N LEU A 21 -1.09 -14.86 -2.19
CA LEU A 21 -0.26 -14.05 -1.28
C LEU A 21 -0.97 -13.68 0.03
N ALA A 22 -2.29 -13.54 0.02
CA ALA A 22 -3.03 -13.07 1.20
C ALA A 22 -3.08 -14.10 2.33
N TYR A 23 -3.33 -15.37 2.02
CA TYR A 23 -3.47 -16.42 3.02
C TYR A 23 -2.16 -16.74 3.77
N PRO A 24 -1.03 -16.98 3.09
CA PRO A 24 0.26 -17.19 3.77
C PRO A 24 0.70 -16.00 4.62
N CYS A 25 0.48 -14.77 4.14
CA CYS A 25 0.78 -13.55 4.91
C CYS A 25 -0.10 -13.44 6.15
N LEU A 26 -1.37 -13.81 6.05
CA LEU A 26 -2.30 -13.82 7.17
C LEU A 26 -1.89 -14.88 8.20
N LEU A 27 -1.62 -16.11 7.77
CA LEU A 27 -1.15 -17.19 8.63
C LEU A 27 0.12 -16.81 9.37
N LYS A 28 1.14 -16.30 8.67
CA LYS A 28 2.39 -15.85 9.28
C LYS A 28 2.18 -14.81 10.37
N LYS A 29 1.23 -13.90 10.18
CA LYS A 29 0.86 -12.89 11.19
C LYS A 29 0.03 -13.45 12.33
N LEU A 30 -0.72 -14.52 12.12
CA LEU A 30 -1.58 -15.17 13.11
C LEU A 30 -0.87 -16.27 13.92
N GLU A 31 0.22 -16.85 13.41
CA GLU A 31 1.04 -17.81 14.15
C GLU A 31 1.66 -17.23 15.42
N PHE A 32 1.87 -15.90 15.45
CA PHE A 32 2.37 -15.19 16.63
C PHE A 32 1.28 -14.71 17.61
N ARG A 33 0.00 -14.96 17.31
CA ARG A 33 -1.12 -14.52 18.15
C ARG A 33 -2.07 -15.68 18.35
N GLU A 34 -2.39 -15.96 19.60
CA GLU A 34 -3.30 -17.04 20.00
C GLU A 34 -4.54 -17.11 19.11
N ARG A 35 -4.69 -18.24 18.39
CA ARG A 35 -5.75 -18.49 17.39
C ARG A 35 -7.14 -18.69 18.00
N THR A 36 -7.36 -18.31 19.23
CA THR A 36 -8.44 -18.85 20.06
C THR A 36 -9.83 -18.27 19.78
N HIS A 37 -10.01 -17.31 18.86
CA HIS A 37 -11.28 -16.55 18.83
C HIS A 37 -11.89 -16.27 17.47
N PHE A 38 -11.43 -16.86 16.37
CA PHE A 38 -12.09 -16.70 15.07
C PHE A 38 -11.89 -17.92 14.16
N LYS A 39 -12.89 -18.14 13.28
CA LYS A 39 -12.86 -19.18 12.25
C LYS A 39 -12.11 -18.64 11.04
N LEU A 40 -11.06 -19.35 10.59
CA LEU A 40 -10.35 -19.01 9.36
C LEU A 40 -10.66 -20.05 8.28
N ILE A 41 -11.13 -19.58 7.14
CA ILE A 41 -11.48 -20.43 5.99
C ILE A 41 -10.56 -20.05 4.82
N GLU A 42 -9.83 -21.03 4.31
CA GLU A 42 -9.05 -20.91 3.09
C GLU A 42 -9.86 -21.37 1.89
N ILE A 43 -9.86 -20.56 0.82
CA ILE A 43 -10.57 -20.85 -0.41
C ILE A 43 -9.71 -20.58 -1.63
N GLU A 44 -9.79 -21.41 -2.64
CA GLU A 44 -9.15 -21.21 -3.93
C GLU A 44 -9.98 -20.28 -4.81
N SER A 45 -11.28 -20.54 -4.86
CA SER A 45 -12.25 -19.83 -5.67
C SER A 45 -13.55 -19.66 -4.88
N PHE A 46 -14.23 -18.54 -5.03
CA PHE A 46 -15.47 -18.26 -4.33
C PHE A 46 -16.54 -17.78 -5.31
N PRO A 47 -17.15 -18.68 -6.08
CA PRO A 47 -18.22 -18.33 -7.02
C PRO A 47 -19.46 -17.80 -6.29
N MET A 48 -20.32 -17.11 -7.01
CA MET A 48 -21.49 -16.44 -6.46
C MET A 48 -22.44 -17.40 -5.72
N GLU A 49 -22.61 -18.61 -6.25
CA GLU A 49 -23.47 -19.61 -5.61
C GLU A 49 -22.92 -20.06 -4.26
N THR A 50 -21.62 -20.39 -4.21
CA THR A 50 -20.95 -20.72 -2.94
C THR A 50 -21.03 -19.56 -1.94
N ALA A 51 -20.93 -18.31 -2.40
CA ALA A 51 -21.08 -17.14 -1.53
C ALA A 51 -22.51 -17.05 -0.94
N ARG A 52 -23.53 -17.35 -1.75
CA ARG A 52 -24.95 -17.37 -1.30
C ARG A 52 -25.20 -18.46 -0.26
N GLU A 53 -24.75 -19.68 -0.55
CA GLU A 53 -24.90 -20.84 0.36
C GLU A 53 -24.19 -20.57 1.68
N PHE A 54 -22.95 -20.05 1.62
CA PHE A 54 -22.17 -19.69 2.79
C PHE A 54 -22.90 -18.67 3.68
N LEU A 55 -23.48 -17.61 3.10
CA LEU A 55 -24.22 -16.60 3.85
C LEU A 55 -25.52 -17.13 4.45
N LEU A 56 -26.17 -18.09 3.80
CA LEU A 56 -27.37 -18.76 4.33
C LEU A 56 -27.04 -19.66 5.51
N GLU A 57 -25.88 -20.31 5.49
CA GLU A 57 -25.38 -21.19 6.56
C GLU A 57 -24.88 -20.37 7.77
N GLU A 58 -23.94 -19.45 7.54
CA GLU A 58 -23.27 -18.67 8.60
C GLU A 58 -24.17 -17.55 9.19
N LYS A 59 -25.14 -17.06 8.42
CA LYS A 59 -26.10 -15.99 8.81
C LYS A 59 -25.43 -14.80 9.49
N PRO A 60 -24.39 -14.20 8.88
CA PRO A 60 -23.68 -13.11 9.51
C PRO A 60 -24.58 -11.88 9.65
N CYS A 61 -24.35 -11.11 10.70
CA CYS A 61 -25.06 -9.83 10.88
C CYS A 61 -24.52 -8.72 9.96
N ALA A 62 -23.31 -8.86 9.42
CA ALA A 62 -22.71 -7.98 8.43
C ALA A 62 -21.51 -8.63 7.75
N VAL A 63 -21.14 -8.11 6.60
CA VAL A 63 -19.91 -8.47 5.86
C VAL A 63 -18.97 -7.28 5.85
N VAL A 64 -17.71 -7.51 6.23
CA VAL A 64 -16.63 -6.53 6.10
C VAL A 64 -15.68 -7.00 5.01
N THR A 65 -15.44 -6.17 3.99
CA THR A 65 -14.65 -6.55 2.82
C THR A 65 -13.63 -5.49 2.44
N ALA A 66 -12.46 -5.91 1.96
CA ALA A 66 -11.54 -5.00 1.30
C ALA A 66 -12.07 -4.62 -0.09
N ILE A 67 -11.99 -3.34 -0.44
CA ILE A 67 -12.32 -2.85 -1.78
C ILE A 67 -11.01 -2.41 -2.43
N SER A 68 -10.36 -3.32 -3.11
CA SER A 68 -9.14 -3.05 -3.87
C SER A 68 -9.41 -2.68 -5.33
N ASN A 69 -10.59 -3.05 -5.84
CA ASN A 69 -10.98 -2.85 -7.22
C ASN A 69 -12.51 -2.67 -7.34
N PHE A 70 -12.94 -1.75 -8.20
CA PHE A 70 -14.36 -1.53 -8.51
C PHE A 70 -14.84 -2.35 -9.73
N ARG A 71 -13.94 -3.03 -10.44
CA ARG A 71 -14.30 -3.93 -11.53
C ARG A 71 -14.75 -5.28 -11.00
N LYS A 72 -15.69 -5.87 -11.74
CA LYS A 72 -16.09 -7.25 -11.51
C LYS A 72 -14.90 -8.19 -11.73
N VAL A 73 -14.59 -8.98 -10.71
CA VAL A 73 -13.61 -10.07 -10.77
C VAL A 73 -14.32 -11.35 -10.37
N PRO A 74 -14.74 -12.17 -11.35
CA PRO A 74 -15.47 -13.41 -11.09
C PRO A 74 -14.70 -14.30 -10.10
N ASN A 75 -15.44 -14.99 -9.23
CA ASN A 75 -14.91 -15.97 -8.27
C ASN A 75 -13.91 -15.43 -7.26
N LYS A 76 -13.79 -14.10 -7.11
CA LYS A 76 -13.01 -13.50 -6.03
C LYS A 76 -13.89 -13.16 -4.83
N VAL A 77 -13.43 -13.54 -3.65
CA VAL A 77 -14.16 -13.35 -2.39
C VAL A 77 -14.48 -11.87 -2.10
N ASP A 78 -13.57 -10.97 -2.40
CA ASP A 78 -13.73 -9.52 -2.23
C ASP A 78 -14.75 -8.89 -3.18
N PHE A 79 -15.21 -9.66 -4.18
CA PHE A 79 -16.30 -9.29 -5.07
C PHE A 79 -17.57 -10.10 -4.79
N THR A 80 -17.50 -11.44 -4.82
CA THR A 80 -18.70 -12.30 -4.79
C THR A 80 -19.41 -12.29 -3.43
N LEU A 81 -18.66 -12.24 -2.33
CA LEU A 81 -19.25 -12.22 -0.99
C LEU A 81 -20.07 -10.95 -0.72
N PRO A 82 -19.57 -9.72 -0.97
CA PRO A 82 -20.37 -8.52 -0.80
C PRO A 82 -21.57 -8.44 -1.76
N GLU A 83 -21.46 -8.94 -2.99
CA GLU A 83 -22.58 -9.02 -3.94
C GLU A 83 -23.69 -9.95 -3.43
N ALA A 84 -23.29 -11.13 -2.95
CA ALA A 84 -24.24 -12.09 -2.38
C ALA A 84 -24.89 -11.54 -1.09
N ALA A 85 -24.12 -10.83 -0.25
CA ALA A 85 -24.61 -10.18 0.95
C ALA A 85 -25.64 -9.09 0.64
N ALA A 86 -25.33 -8.21 -0.33
CA ALA A 86 -26.25 -7.17 -0.77
C ALA A 86 -27.57 -7.76 -1.31
N ALA A 87 -27.51 -8.85 -2.10
CA ALA A 87 -28.70 -9.54 -2.60
C ALA A 87 -29.57 -10.15 -1.48
N GLN A 88 -28.94 -10.52 -0.36
CA GLN A 88 -29.64 -11.06 0.83
C GLN A 88 -29.96 -9.97 1.87
N LYS A 89 -29.73 -8.70 1.55
CA LYS A 89 -29.93 -7.53 2.45
C LYS A 89 -29.07 -7.61 3.73
N ILE A 90 -27.95 -8.30 3.67
CA ILE A 90 -26.97 -8.32 4.75
C ILE A 90 -26.09 -7.06 4.60
N PRO A 91 -25.90 -6.26 5.66
CA PRO A 91 -25.09 -5.06 5.61
C PRO A 91 -23.64 -5.34 5.17
N VAL A 92 -23.10 -4.45 4.33
CA VAL A 92 -21.71 -4.53 3.85
C VAL A 92 -20.97 -3.26 4.25
N ILE A 93 -19.79 -3.43 4.90
CA ILE A 93 -18.86 -2.36 5.19
C ILE A 93 -17.59 -2.58 4.35
N GLY A 94 -17.26 -1.60 3.53
CA GLY A 94 -16.05 -1.63 2.70
C GLY A 94 -14.84 -1.01 3.40
N ILE A 95 -13.66 -1.57 3.16
CA ILE A 95 -12.38 -0.96 3.53
C ILE A 95 -11.65 -0.62 2.25
N PHE A 96 -11.43 0.67 2.02
CA PHE A 96 -10.75 1.17 0.83
C PHE A 96 -9.37 1.70 1.23
N GLU A 97 -8.34 0.91 0.94
CA GLU A 97 -6.99 1.16 1.41
C GLU A 97 -6.04 1.80 0.39
N PRO A 98 -6.29 1.81 -0.94
CA PRO A 98 -5.27 2.24 -1.90
C PRO A 98 -4.90 3.71 -1.71
N ALA A 99 -3.98 4.00 -0.80
CA ALA A 99 -3.46 5.35 -0.52
C ALA A 99 -2.76 5.99 -1.73
N TYR A 100 -2.40 5.19 -2.74
CA TYR A 100 -1.64 5.62 -3.92
C TYR A 100 -2.50 5.87 -5.16
N LEU A 101 -3.82 5.68 -5.11
CA LEU A 101 -4.67 5.92 -6.27
C LEU A 101 -5.02 7.40 -6.40
N SER A 102 -4.77 7.98 -7.58
CA SER A 102 -5.30 9.28 -7.97
C SER A 102 -6.73 9.17 -8.51
N PRO A 103 -7.51 10.28 -8.52
CA PRO A 103 -8.82 10.32 -9.19
C PRO A 103 -8.75 9.83 -10.64
N ALA A 104 -7.77 10.27 -11.42
CA ALA A 104 -7.55 9.86 -12.80
C ALA A 104 -7.32 8.35 -12.97
N MET A 105 -6.84 7.66 -11.95
CA MET A 105 -6.67 6.21 -11.97
C MET A 105 -7.94 5.44 -11.60
N ILE A 106 -8.84 6.09 -10.89
CA ILE A 106 -10.11 5.49 -10.44
C ILE A 106 -11.21 5.75 -11.47
N GLU A 107 -11.30 6.96 -12.02
CA GLU A 107 -12.35 7.36 -12.95
C GLU A 107 -12.58 6.39 -14.13
N PRO A 108 -11.55 5.89 -14.84
CA PRO A 108 -11.75 4.90 -15.91
C PRO A 108 -12.23 3.53 -15.42
N ARG A 109 -12.17 3.29 -14.09
CA ARG A 109 -12.58 2.03 -13.45
C ARG A 109 -14.00 2.09 -12.90
N LEU A 110 -14.70 3.22 -13.11
CA LEU A 110 -16.00 3.53 -12.55
C LEU A 110 -17.20 2.90 -13.27
N ASN A 111 -16.99 2.01 -14.21
CA ASN A 111 -18.08 1.15 -14.65
C ASN A 111 -18.43 0.20 -13.49
N PHE A 112 -19.31 0.70 -12.59
CA PHE A 112 -19.77 -0.03 -11.44
C PHE A 112 -20.59 -1.23 -11.85
N GLU A 113 -19.95 -2.36 -11.92
CA GLU A 113 -20.61 -3.64 -12.11
C GLU A 113 -20.88 -4.33 -10.76
N ARG A 114 -20.73 -3.62 -9.64
CA ARG A 114 -20.87 -4.20 -8.30
C ARG A 114 -21.73 -3.35 -7.37
N SER A 115 -22.37 -4.03 -6.42
CA SER A 115 -23.07 -3.37 -5.32
C SER A 115 -22.09 -2.60 -4.43
N LEU A 116 -22.44 -1.36 -4.08
CA LEU A 116 -21.63 -0.56 -3.17
C LEU A 116 -21.94 -0.93 -1.73
N PRO A 117 -20.95 -0.95 -0.84
CA PRO A 117 -21.17 -1.10 0.60
C PRO A 117 -21.96 0.10 1.14
N GLN A 118 -22.73 -0.10 2.21
CA GLN A 118 -23.46 0.97 2.88
C GLN A 118 -22.53 1.98 3.54
N LYS A 119 -21.40 1.52 4.06
CA LYS A 119 -20.36 2.36 4.64
C LYS A 119 -19.00 1.97 4.05
N ILE A 120 -18.13 2.96 3.88
CA ILE A 120 -16.77 2.74 3.42
C ILE A 120 -15.75 3.41 4.34
N ILE A 121 -14.77 2.66 4.78
CA ILE A 121 -13.66 3.14 5.61
C ILE A 121 -12.49 3.48 4.71
N VAL A 122 -11.94 4.67 4.86
CA VAL A 122 -10.78 5.18 4.13
C VAL A 122 -9.68 5.62 5.08
N SER A 123 -8.44 5.65 4.61
CA SER A 123 -7.28 5.98 5.45
C SER A 123 -7.07 7.49 5.65
N SER A 124 -7.69 8.36 4.85
CA SER A 124 -7.40 9.79 4.89
C SER A 124 -8.56 10.67 4.38
N SER A 125 -8.50 11.95 4.73
CA SER A 125 -9.41 12.98 4.21
C SER A 125 -9.28 13.16 2.70
N VAL A 126 -8.08 12.95 2.13
CA VAL A 126 -7.85 13.01 0.68
C VAL A 126 -8.64 11.92 -0.03
N MET A 127 -8.58 10.68 0.49
CA MET A 127 -9.36 9.57 -0.06
C MET A 127 -10.86 9.82 0.08
N LYS A 128 -11.30 10.35 1.21
CA LYS A 128 -12.70 10.77 1.41
C LYS A 128 -13.12 11.82 0.37
N GLY A 129 -12.33 12.87 0.20
CA GLY A 129 -12.60 13.92 -0.78
C GLY A 129 -12.67 13.39 -2.21
N MET A 130 -11.78 12.45 -2.56
CA MET A 130 -11.76 11.81 -3.86
C MET A 130 -13.04 10.99 -4.11
N LEU A 131 -13.41 10.08 -3.22
CA LEU A 131 -14.60 9.25 -3.38
C LEU A 131 -15.90 10.09 -3.40
N THR A 132 -15.92 11.20 -2.65
CA THR A 132 -17.05 12.14 -2.67
C THR A 132 -17.14 12.86 -4.02
N ARG A 133 -16.02 13.36 -4.57
CA ARG A 133 -15.98 14.01 -5.90
C ARG A 133 -16.43 13.08 -7.02
N LEU A 134 -16.07 11.82 -6.94
CA LEU A 134 -16.50 10.80 -7.89
C LEU A 134 -17.97 10.39 -7.73
N LYS A 135 -18.69 10.98 -6.75
CA LYS A 135 -20.11 10.71 -6.45
C LYS A 135 -20.42 9.23 -6.22
N LEU A 136 -19.45 8.47 -5.73
CA LEU A 136 -19.58 7.04 -5.46
C LEU A 136 -20.31 6.76 -4.16
N PHE A 137 -20.05 7.63 -3.18
CA PHE A 137 -20.64 7.55 -1.85
C PHE A 137 -21.09 8.94 -1.41
N ALA A 138 -22.13 8.98 -0.61
CA ALA A 138 -22.46 10.18 0.11
C ALA A 138 -21.37 10.45 1.19
N ALA A 139 -21.05 11.71 1.46
CA ALA A 139 -19.96 12.06 2.37
C ALA A 139 -20.11 11.49 3.79
N GLN A 140 -21.37 11.30 4.26
CA GLN A 140 -21.69 10.67 5.56
C GLN A 140 -21.46 9.15 5.57
N ASP A 141 -21.35 8.52 4.42
CA ASP A 141 -21.10 7.09 4.29
C ASP A 141 -19.62 6.75 4.17
N ILE A 142 -18.78 7.79 4.05
CA ILE A 142 -17.33 7.66 4.02
C ILE A 142 -16.75 8.03 5.38
N VAL A 143 -16.17 7.04 6.06
CA VAL A 143 -15.60 7.19 7.39
C VAL A 143 -14.08 7.13 7.31
N ILE A 144 -13.40 8.08 7.95
CA ILE A 144 -11.92 8.10 8.02
C ILE A 144 -11.50 7.32 9.27
N SER A 145 -10.58 6.36 9.09
CA SER A 145 -9.98 5.63 10.19
C SER A 145 -8.52 5.34 9.91
N PRO A 146 -7.66 5.39 10.93
CA PRO A 146 -6.30 4.86 10.80
C PRO A 146 -6.36 3.37 10.48
N MET A 147 -5.62 2.96 9.45
CA MET A 147 -5.54 1.54 9.09
C MET A 147 -4.70 0.78 10.13
N PRO A 148 -5.15 -0.42 10.55
CA PRO A 148 -4.44 -1.20 11.57
C PRO A 148 -2.96 -1.45 11.28
N LYS A 149 -2.56 -1.52 10.01
CA LYS A 149 -1.17 -1.72 9.59
C LYS A 149 -0.25 -0.56 9.97
N TYR A 150 -0.77 0.64 10.22
CA TYR A 150 0.06 1.81 10.55
C TYR A 150 0.76 1.69 11.91
N SER A 151 0.23 0.88 12.82
CA SER A 151 0.93 0.55 14.07
C SER A 151 2.25 -0.21 13.80
N ASP A 152 2.27 -1.06 12.77
CA ASP A 152 3.46 -1.83 12.40
C ASP A 152 4.55 -0.90 11.85
N TYR A 153 4.18 0.18 11.14
CA TYR A 153 5.14 1.18 10.62
C TYR A 153 5.81 1.98 11.74
N LEU A 154 5.08 2.31 12.81
CA LEU A 154 5.68 2.96 13.98
C LEU A 154 6.73 2.08 14.65
N VAL A 155 6.50 0.76 14.72
CA VAL A 155 7.48 -0.20 15.24
C VAL A 155 8.73 -0.19 14.37
N VAL A 156 8.59 -0.21 13.04
CA VAL A 156 9.74 -0.12 12.13
C VAL A 156 10.48 1.21 12.33
N ARG A 157 9.77 2.35 12.30
CA ARG A 157 10.36 3.69 12.44
C ARG A 157 11.16 3.87 13.73
N LYS A 158 10.68 3.29 14.84
CA LYS A 158 11.30 3.38 16.16
C LYS A 158 12.30 2.25 16.43
N SER A 159 12.61 1.42 15.45
CA SER A 159 13.52 0.28 15.59
C SER A 159 14.96 0.78 15.81
N PRO A 160 15.60 0.41 16.94
CA PRO A 160 16.93 0.90 17.27
C PRO A 160 18.02 0.31 16.37
N ASP A 161 17.72 -0.76 15.65
CA ASP A 161 18.63 -1.46 14.75
C ASP A 161 18.73 -0.84 13.34
N LEU A 162 17.93 0.18 13.03
CA LEU A 162 17.92 0.80 11.69
C LEU A 162 19.30 1.31 11.22
N PRO A 163 20.14 1.95 12.06
CA PRO A 163 21.47 2.36 11.62
C PRO A 163 22.36 1.18 11.23
N GLU A 164 22.36 0.10 12.02
CA GLU A 164 23.13 -1.11 11.70
C GLU A 164 22.60 -1.81 10.44
N LEU A 165 21.28 -1.90 10.32
CA LEU A 165 20.62 -2.45 9.13
C LEU A 165 20.99 -1.66 7.87
N ASN A 166 21.14 -0.33 7.94
CA ASN A 166 21.61 0.48 6.83
C ASN A 166 23.03 0.04 6.41
N HIS A 167 23.97 -0.06 7.36
CA HIS A 167 25.34 -0.51 7.04
C HIS A 167 25.39 -1.92 6.45
N VAL A 168 24.60 -2.86 7.00
CA VAL A 168 24.52 -4.23 6.47
C VAL A 168 23.95 -4.21 5.05
N PHE A 169 22.86 -3.50 4.83
CA PHE A 169 22.21 -3.40 3.53
C PHE A 169 23.11 -2.75 2.47
N ARG A 170 23.81 -1.67 2.82
CA ARG A 170 24.75 -0.99 1.92
C ARG A 170 25.90 -1.92 1.52
N ARG A 171 26.51 -2.64 2.45
CA ARG A 171 27.57 -3.62 2.16
C ARG A 171 27.08 -4.75 1.25
N GLN A 172 25.88 -5.30 1.51
CA GLN A 172 25.29 -6.36 0.66
C GLN A 172 25.06 -5.89 -0.78
N ASN A 173 24.81 -4.61 -0.98
CA ASN A 173 24.55 -4.01 -2.29
C ASN A 173 25.74 -3.24 -2.86
N GLN A 174 26.94 -3.36 -2.27
CA GLN A 174 28.18 -2.72 -2.73
C GLN A 174 28.02 -1.20 -2.87
N ILE A 175 27.46 -0.56 -1.85
CA ILE A 175 27.29 0.89 -1.76
C ILE A 175 28.24 1.41 -0.68
N ASP A 176 29.12 2.34 -1.06
CA ASP A 176 29.99 3.00 -0.11
C ASP A 176 29.19 3.91 0.84
N ASP A 177 29.68 4.11 2.08
CA ASP A 177 28.93 4.84 3.12
C ASP A 177 28.54 6.26 2.70
N ASN A 178 29.34 6.93 1.89
CA ASN A 178 29.11 8.29 1.42
C ASN A 178 28.38 8.37 0.06
N ASP A 179 28.22 7.24 -0.64
CA ASP A 179 27.52 7.23 -1.92
C ASP A 179 26.01 7.40 -1.72
N PHE A 180 25.38 8.12 -2.62
CA PHE A 180 23.91 8.18 -2.64
C PHE A 180 23.35 6.92 -3.30
N ALA A 181 22.30 6.37 -2.69
CA ALA A 181 21.57 5.22 -3.22
C ALA A 181 20.13 5.57 -3.54
N LEU A 182 19.70 5.34 -4.77
CA LEU A 182 18.32 5.44 -5.20
C LEU A 182 17.76 4.04 -5.43
N VAL A 183 16.68 3.68 -4.72
CA VAL A 183 15.97 2.42 -4.98
C VAL A 183 14.81 2.70 -5.91
N PHE A 184 14.82 2.11 -7.10
CA PHE A 184 13.67 2.12 -8.00
C PHE A 184 12.82 0.87 -7.77
N ILE A 185 11.54 1.08 -7.47
CA ILE A 185 10.52 0.03 -7.36
C ILE A 185 9.61 0.12 -8.57
N SER A 186 9.61 -0.89 -9.41
CA SER A 186 8.70 -0.94 -10.55
C SER A 186 7.24 -1.11 -10.12
N SER A 187 6.32 -0.62 -10.94
CA SER A 187 4.89 -0.66 -10.66
C SER A 187 4.11 -1.62 -11.59
N ALA A 188 4.83 -2.34 -12.46
CA ALA A 188 4.27 -3.13 -13.56
C ALA A 188 3.36 -2.30 -14.48
N HIS A 189 3.71 -1.03 -14.68
CA HIS A 189 2.96 -0.10 -15.51
C HIS A 189 3.73 0.24 -16.78
N PRO A 190 3.06 0.39 -17.96
CA PRO A 190 3.75 0.71 -19.22
C PRO A 190 4.61 1.99 -19.15
N PHE A 191 4.28 2.93 -18.27
CA PHE A 191 5.06 4.16 -18.08
C PHE A 191 6.32 3.98 -17.24
N ASP A 192 6.58 2.82 -16.66
CA ASP A 192 7.84 2.55 -15.95
C ASP A 192 9.05 2.71 -16.88
N ILE A 193 8.90 2.45 -18.19
CA ILE A 193 9.94 2.72 -19.20
C ILE A 193 10.34 4.21 -19.20
N LYS A 194 9.39 5.13 -19.11
CA LYS A 194 9.68 6.57 -19.05
C LYS A 194 10.35 6.95 -17.73
N VAL A 195 9.96 6.32 -16.64
CA VAL A 195 10.62 6.50 -15.33
C VAL A 195 12.07 6.06 -15.40
N VAL A 196 12.35 4.89 -15.99
CA VAL A 196 13.70 4.36 -16.20
C VAL A 196 14.57 5.33 -16.99
N ASN A 197 14.04 5.87 -18.10
CA ASN A 197 14.78 6.84 -18.92
C ASN A 197 15.08 8.13 -18.15
N LEU A 198 14.16 8.62 -17.36
CA LEU A 198 14.32 9.79 -16.52
C LEU A 198 15.39 9.56 -15.43
N ILE A 199 15.40 8.39 -14.80
CA ILE A 199 16.45 8.01 -13.83
C ILE A 199 17.79 7.94 -14.52
N ALA A 200 17.88 7.37 -15.72
CA ALA A 200 19.11 7.26 -16.49
C ALA A 200 19.67 8.65 -16.88
N GLU A 201 18.79 9.58 -17.28
CA GLU A 201 19.15 10.97 -17.58
C GLU A 201 19.70 11.70 -16.34
N ALA A 202 19.08 11.52 -15.19
CA ALA A 202 19.57 12.06 -13.92
C ALA A 202 20.92 11.41 -13.51
N ALA A 203 21.08 10.10 -13.69
CA ALA A 203 22.30 9.37 -13.37
C ALA A 203 23.49 9.75 -14.27
N ALA A 204 23.24 10.28 -15.45
CA ALA A 204 24.29 10.84 -16.32
C ALA A 204 24.84 12.19 -15.80
N GLN A 205 24.06 12.92 -15.00
CA GLN A 205 24.42 14.22 -14.47
C GLN A 205 24.92 14.18 -13.02
N MET A 206 24.50 13.18 -12.24
CA MET A 206 24.83 13.03 -10.83
C MET A 206 25.18 11.58 -10.51
N LYS A 207 26.33 11.37 -9.86
CA LYS A 207 26.74 10.00 -9.47
C LYS A 207 25.88 9.51 -8.29
N PHE A 208 25.14 8.43 -8.50
CA PHE A 208 24.47 7.64 -7.47
C PHE A 208 24.40 6.17 -7.88
N LYS A 209 24.21 5.30 -6.89
CA LYS A 209 23.94 3.87 -7.13
C LYS A 209 22.44 3.67 -7.26
N THR A 210 21.98 3.03 -8.35
CA THR A 210 20.58 2.65 -8.48
C THR A 210 20.39 1.18 -8.15
N LEU A 211 19.53 0.89 -7.17
CA LEU A 211 19.09 -0.46 -6.85
C LEU A 211 17.71 -0.70 -7.44
N LEU A 212 17.54 -1.84 -8.09
CA LEU A 212 16.32 -2.19 -8.81
C LEU A 212 15.57 -3.30 -8.08
N THR A 213 14.30 -3.09 -7.81
CA THR A 213 13.36 -4.13 -7.38
C THR A 213 12.13 -4.13 -8.28
N PHE A 214 11.66 -5.32 -8.64
CA PHE A 214 10.67 -5.51 -9.67
C PHE A 214 9.37 -6.07 -9.11
N HIS A 215 8.26 -5.61 -9.69
CA HIS A 215 6.96 -6.18 -9.41
C HIS A 215 6.90 -7.63 -9.95
N PRO A 216 6.24 -8.58 -9.26
CA PRO A 216 6.14 -9.98 -9.72
C PRO A 216 5.56 -10.18 -11.13
N LYS A 217 4.90 -9.16 -11.69
CA LYS A 217 4.34 -9.17 -13.05
C LYS A 217 5.28 -8.60 -14.11
N ASP A 218 6.45 -8.10 -13.73
CA ASP A 218 7.40 -7.54 -14.69
C ASP A 218 8.05 -8.65 -15.50
N MET A 219 8.13 -8.42 -16.79
CA MET A 219 8.77 -9.34 -17.74
C MET A 219 10.30 -9.26 -17.61
N PRO A 220 11.03 -10.38 -17.80
CA PRO A 220 12.48 -10.40 -17.75
C PRO A 220 13.15 -9.38 -18.69
N GLU A 221 12.54 -9.12 -19.84
CA GLU A 221 13.02 -8.15 -20.83
C GLU A 221 13.02 -6.73 -20.26
N PHE A 222 12.02 -6.37 -19.44
CA PHE A 222 11.99 -5.09 -18.76
C PHE A 222 13.10 -4.98 -17.70
N GLN A 223 13.36 -6.04 -16.95
CA GLN A 223 14.45 -6.08 -15.98
C GLN A 223 15.81 -5.87 -16.67
N GLN A 224 16.03 -6.56 -17.79
CA GLN A 224 17.23 -6.41 -18.59
C GLN A 224 17.35 -4.99 -19.15
N TYR A 225 16.27 -4.42 -19.65
CA TYR A 225 16.23 -3.05 -20.13
C TYR A 225 16.67 -2.06 -19.04
N CYS A 226 16.16 -2.18 -17.82
CA CYS A 226 16.53 -1.30 -16.71
C CYS A 226 18.04 -1.38 -16.41
N LEU A 227 18.58 -2.61 -16.33
CA LEU A 227 20.01 -2.83 -16.06
C LEU A 227 20.94 -2.28 -17.14
N GLN A 228 20.50 -2.28 -18.40
CA GLN A 228 21.25 -1.75 -19.54
C GLN A 228 21.14 -0.23 -19.67
N THR A 229 20.00 0.34 -19.27
CA THR A 229 19.68 1.75 -19.50
C THR A 229 20.17 2.65 -18.35
N ILE A 230 20.05 2.21 -17.08
CA ILE A 230 20.45 3.03 -15.94
C ILE A 230 21.90 2.78 -15.59
N PRO A 231 22.77 3.79 -15.69
CA PRO A 231 24.18 3.67 -15.28
C PRO A 231 24.30 3.29 -13.79
N ASN A 232 25.32 2.49 -13.46
CA ASN A 232 25.62 2.08 -12.08
C ASN A 232 24.40 1.44 -11.37
N SER A 233 23.60 0.67 -12.11
CA SER A 233 22.44 -0.04 -11.56
C SER A 233 22.78 -1.49 -11.21
N ALA A 234 22.05 -2.05 -10.24
CA ALA A 234 22.12 -3.45 -9.86
C ALA A 234 20.77 -3.93 -9.31
N LEU A 235 20.52 -5.25 -9.37
CA LEU A 235 19.40 -5.84 -8.64
C LEU A 235 19.63 -5.67 -7.14
N ILE A 236 18.55 -5.35 -6.43
CA ILE A 236 18.60 -5.23 -4.97
C ILE A 236 18.84 -6.58 -4.32
N ASN A 237 19.71 -6.61 -3.33
CA ASN A 237 19.94 -7.79 -2.51
C ASN A 237 19.53 -7.51 -1.06
N TYR A 238 18.40 -8.06 -0.65
CA TYR A 238 17.93 -7.95 0.72
C TYR A 238 18.61 -8.95 1.67
N GLY A 239 19.22 -10.03 1.15
CA GLY A 239 19.75 -11.12 1.97
C GLY A 239 18.64 -11.71 2.86
N THR A 240 18.85 -11.66 4.18
CA THR A 240 17.88 -12.08 5.19
C THR A 240 17.09 -10.91 5.79
N LEU A 241 17.33 -9.67 5.33
CA LEU A 241 16.70 -8.48 5.89
C LEU A 241 15.23 -8.40 5.44
N PRO A 242 14.31 -8.03 6.35
CA PRO A 242 12.95 -7.70 5.97
C PRO A 242 12.93 -6.48 5.04
N GLU A 243 12.28 -6.62 3.89
CA GLU A 243 12.28 -5.63 2.81
C GLU A 243 11.95 -4.21 3.30
N LEU A 244 10.83 -4.04 4.01
CA LEU A 244 10.41 -2.73 4.51
C LEU A 244 11.44 -2.11 5.44
N LYS A 245 12.05 -2.90 6.36
CA LYS A 245 13.08 -2.40 7.26
C LYS A 245 14.34 -1.98 6.51
N ALA A 246 14.78 -2.77 5.53
CA ALA A 246 15.96 -2.48 4.73
C ALA A 246 15.80 -1.19 3.92
N LEU A 247 14.66 -1.03 3.24
CA LEU A 247 14.34 0.17 2.48
C LEU A 247 14.20 1.41 3.38
N THR A 248 13.55 1.25 4.54
CA THR A 248 13.43 2.33 5.51
C THR A 248 14.80 2.73 6.05
N ALA A 249 15.64 1.77 6.46
CA ALA A 249 16.97 2.04 6.96
C ALA A 249 17.83 2.81 5.96
N LEU A 250 17.79 2.43 4.66
CA LEU A 250 18.50 3.13 3.60
C LEU A 250 18.02 4.57 3.42
N SER A 251 16.71 4.78 3.46
CA SER A 251 16.06 6.05 3.07
C SER A 251 15.80 7.02 4.21
N LEU A 252 16.11 6.67 5.48
CA LEU A 252 15.99 7.59 6.62
C LEU A 252 17.07 8.67 6.67
N GLY A 253 18.18 8.49 6.01
CA GLY A 253 19.33 9.39 6.06
C GLY A 253 19.50 10.26 4.81
N ALA A 254 20.54 11.09 4.83
CA ALA A 254 20.90 11.97 3.72
C ALA A 254 21.45 11.24 2.48
N HIS A 255 21.63 9.92 2.54
CA HIS A 255 22.32 9.16 1.51
C HIS A 255 21.45 8.13 0.80
N GLY A 256 20.12 8.23 0.90
CA GLY A 256 19.24 7.29 0.22
C GLY A 256 17.80 7.77 0.06
N ALA A 257 17.17 7.29 -1.01
CA ALA A 257 15.75 7.50 -1.29
C ALA A 257 15.15 6.29 -2.01
N VAL A 258 13.84 6.13 -1.89
CA VAL A 258 13.07 5.15 -2.65
C VAL A 258 12.19 5.89 -3.65
N CYS A 259 12.16 5.43 -4.90
CA CYS A 259 11.33 6.03 -5.94
C CYS A 259 10.49 4.99 -6.68
N SER A 260 9.36 5.44 -7.22
CA SER A 260 8.47 4.66 -8.08
C SER A 260 7.55 5.59 -8.86
N LEU A 261 6.94 5.08 -9.92
CA LEU A 261 5.78 5.75 -10.52
C LEU A 261 4.57 5.69 -9.56
N LYS A 262 4.29 4.50 -9.04
CA LYS A 262 3.23 4.22 -8.07
C LYS A 262 3.46 2.85 -7.44
N CYS A 263 3.67 2.79 -6.15
CA CYS A 263 3.90 1.54 -5.45
C CYS A 263 3.45 1.64 -4.00
N SER A 264 2.71 0.64 -3.51
CA SER A 264 2.28 0.60 -2.10
C SER A 264 3.47 0.52 -1.14
N LEU A 265 4.54 -0.19 -1.52
CA LEU A 265 5.74 -0.32 -0.70
C LEU A 265 6.45 1.03 -0.50
N MET A 266 6.46 1.91 -1.51
CA MET A 266 6.98 3.27 -1.38
C MET A 266 6.21 4.05 -0.29
N PHE A 267 4.87 3.92 -0.25
CA PHE A 267 4.06 4.51 0.81
C PHE A 267 4.34 3.92 2.18
N ASP A 268 4.58 2.61 2.24
CA ASP A 268 4.91 1.93 3.48
C ASP A 268 6.27 2.45 4.03
N VAL A 269 7.26 2.65 3.14
CA VAL A 269 8.55 3.28 3.48
C VAL A 269 8.37 4.72 3.96
N ALA A 270 7.56 5.52 3.27
CA ALA A 270 7.25 6.90 3.68
C ALA A 270 6.57 6.93 5.05
N ALA A 271 5.64 6.00 5.32
CA ALA A 271 4.99 5.86 6.62
C ALA A 271 5.95 5.53 7.75
N CYS A 272 7.04 4.83 7.44
CA CYS A 272 8.15 4.59 8.37
C CYS A 272 9.11 5.80 8.49
N GLY A 273 8.91 6.87 7.71
CA GLY A 273 9.72 8.08 7.74
C GLY A 273 10.87 8.12 6.74
N GLY A 274 10.96 7.16 5.82
CA GLY A 274 11.97 7.14 4.77
C GLY A 274 11.71 8.17 3.68
N ASN A 275 12.79 8.65 3.03
CA ASN A 275 12.70 9.55 1.87
C ASN A 275 12.09 8.83 0.67
N THR A 276 11.03 9.37 0.12
CA THR A 276 10.32 8.78 -1.02
C THR A 276 10.03 9.81 -2.10
N ILE A 277 10.20 9.38 -3.36
CA ILE A 277 10.05 10.22 -4.54
C ILE A 277 9.07 9.55 -5.51
N SER A 278 7.96 10.21 -5.80
CA SER A 278 7.00 9.78 -6.81
C SER A 278 7.42 10.35 -8.16
N ILE A 279 7.82 9.48 -9.10
CA ILE A 279 8.26 9.90 -10.43
C ILE A 279 7.10 9.73 -11.40
N ASN A 280 6.53 10.83 -11.87
CA ASN A 280 5.46 10.83 -12.87
C ASN A 280 5.82 11.64 -14.11
N PRO A 281 6.36 11.00 -15.16
CA PRO A 281 6.80 11.68 -16.38
C PRO A 281 5.65 12.21 -17.26
N ASN A 282 4.41 12.03 -16.88
CA ASN A 282 3.24 12.54 -17.59
C ASN A 282 2.57 13.66 -16.79
N HIS A 283 3.13 14.85 -16.85
CA HIS A 283 2.49 16.06 -16.35
C HIS A 283 1.15 16.31 -17.10
N PRO A 284 0.01 16.55 -16.45
CA PRO A 284 -0.25 17.20 -15.15
C PRO A 284 -0.66 16.28 -14.00
N ALA A 285 -0.54 14.97 -14.16
CA ALA A 285 -1.05 14.01 -13.18
C ALA A 285 -0.29 13.95 -11.83
N ILE A 286 0.86 14.64 -11.70
CA ILE A 286 1.59 14.72 -10.42
C ILE A 286 0.77 15.43 -9.34
N SER A 287 0.04 16.47 -9.71
CA SER A 287 -0.83 17.19 -8.77
C SER A 287 -2.00 16.34 -8.26
N GLU A 288 -2.25 15.20 -8.89
CA GLU A 288 -3.31 14.27 -8.55
C GLU A 288 -2.80 12.99 -7.86
N ASP A 289 -1.48 12.80 -7.78
CA ASP A 289 -0.90 11.69 -7.04
C ASP A 289 -1.18 11.85 -5.55
N ALA A 290 -1.88 10.87 -4.98
CA ALA A 290 -2.33 10.92 -3.59
C ALA A 290 -1.16 11.08 -2.61
N GLY A 291 0.00 10.50 -2.89
CA GLY A 291 1.19 10.63 -2.07
C GLY A 291 1.74 12.06 -2.06
N THR A 292 1.79 12.69 -3.23
CA THR A 292 2.22 14.09 -3.39
C THR A 292 1.22 15.05 -2.74
N ILE A 293 -0.09 14.83 -2.95
CA ILE A 293 -1.17 15.63 -2.34
C ILE A 293 -1.12 15.54 -0.80
N LEU A 294 -0.85 14.36 -0.26
CA LEU A 294 -0.72 14.13 1.18
C LEU A 294 0.61 14.63 1.75
N GLY A 295 1.55 15.07 0.92
CA GLY A 295 2.90 15.41 1.34
C GLY A 295 3.71 14.21 1.85
N ILE A 296 3.33 13.00 1.45
CA ILE A 296 3.99 11.74 1.85
C ILE A 296 5.20 11.47 0.97
N THR A 297 5.12 11.86 -0.30
CA THR A 297 6.18 11.68 -1.28
C THR A 297 6.50 13.01 -1.98
N ARG A 298 7.74 13.16 -2.43
CA ARG A 298 8.12 14.27 -3.32
C ARG A 298 7.75 13.91 -4.75
N GLY A 299 6.86 14.67 -5.38
CA GLY A 299 6.52 14.49 -6.79
C GLY A 299 7.57 15.10 -7.72
N VAL A 300 7.99 14.35 -8.74
CA VAL A 300 8.92 14.81 -9.80
C VAL A 300 8.45 14.33 -11.17
N ASP A 301 8.75 15.08 -12.23
CA ASP A 301 8.28 14.82 -13.60
C ASP A 301 9.39 14.82 -14.67
N SER A 302 10.59 15.23 -14.28
CA SER A 302 11.74 15.40 -15.15
C SER A 302 13.05 15.00 -14.44
N ALA A 303 14.13 14.84 -15.18
CA ALA A 303 15.44 14.57 -14.62
C ALA A 303 15.91 15.72 -13.70
N ASP A 304 15.67 16.98 -14.09
CA ASP A 304 16.06 18.14 -13.32
C ASP A 304 15.30 18.22 -11.97
N THR A 305 13.99 17.93 -11.96
CA THR A 305 13.22 17.88 -10.72
C THR A 305 13.60 16.69 -9.85
N LEU A 306 14.01 15.57 -10.45
CA LEU A 306 14.57 14.44 -9.72
C LEU A 306 15.91 14.81 -9.09
N LEU A 307 16.83 15.44 -9.84
CA LEU A 307 18.13 15.88 -9.31
C LEU A 307 17.96 16.85 -8.14
N THR A 308 17.03 17.82 -8.26
CA THR A 308 16.68 18.71 -7.16
C THR A 308 16.18 17.95 -5.93
N ALA A 309 15.30 16.97 -6.12
CA ALA A 309 14.80 16.15 -5.01
C ALA A 309 15.91 15.30 -4.35
N LEU A 310 16.86 14.76 -5.12
CA LEU A 310 18.00 14.03 -4.59
C LEU A 310 18.97 14.94 -3.80
N ASP A 311 19.15 16.17 -4.24
CA ASP A 311 19.94 17.16 -3.53
C ASP A 311 19.26 17.62 -2.24
N ASP A 312 17.96 17.83 -2.27
CA ASP A 312 17.14 18.07 -1.07
C ASP A 312 17.33 16.95 -0.03
N VAL A 313 17.32 15.67 -0.45
CA VAL A 313 17.62 14.54 0.45
C VAL A 313 19.01 14.66 1.05
N ARG A 314 20.03 14.94 0.25
CA ARG A 314 21.42 15.05 0.68
C ARG A 314 21.64 16.15 1.70
N THR A 315 20.93 17.25 1.55
CA THR A 315 21.00 18.40 2.45
C THR A 315 20.08 18.29 3.68
N GLY A 316 19.36 17.19 3.81
CA GLY A 316 18.38 16.97 4.90
C GLY A 316 17.09 17.77 4.73
N GLY A 317 16.86 18.30 3.52
CA GLY A 317 15.72 19.21 3.22
C GLY A 317 14.47 18.53 2.67
N LEU A 318 14.44 17.22 2.42
CA LEU A 318 13.20 16.49 2.17
C LEU A 318 12.44 16.32 3.50
N ALA A 319 11.97 17.44 4.04
CA ALA A 319 10.95 17.39 5.06
C ALA A 319 9.63 16.96 4.40
N VAL A 320 9.51 15.68 4.09
CA VAL A 320 8.20 15.06 3.89
C VAL A 320 7.52 15.18 5.24
N SER A 321 6.60 16.13 5.36
CA SER A 321 5.77 16.27 6.55
C SER A 321 4.82 15.07 6.55
N VAL A 322 5.33 13.93 7.03
CA VAL A 322 4.52 12.73 7.20
C VAL A 322 3.49 13.06 8.27
N VAL A 323 2.34 13.50 7.84
CA VAL A 323 1.15 13.58 8.67
C VAL A 323 0.57 12.15 8.76
N PHE A 324 1.40 11.20 9.19
CA PHE A 324 0.89 10.00 9.81
C PHE A 324 0.83 10.31 11.30
N PRO A 325 -0.36 10.62 11.85
CA PRO A 325 -0.52 10.75 13.29
C PRO A 325 0.08 9.50 13.95
N GLU A 326 0.57 9.63 15.17
CA GLU A 326 1.09 8.49 15.93
C GLU A 326 0.00 7.45 16.18
N TYR A 327 -0.20 6.54 15.24
CA TYR A 327 -1.27 5.53 15.26
C TYR A 327 -0.90 4.27 16.06
N ASN A 328 -0.25 4.43 17.21
CA ASN A 328 0.00 3.31 18.12
C ASN A 328 -1.29 2.60 18.58
N ARG A 329 -2.44 3.29 18.53
CA ARG A 329 -3.77 2.76 18.85
C ARG A 329 -4.59 2.35 17.64
N ALA A 330 -4.04 2.43 16.43
CA ALA A 330 -4.79 2.17 15.19
C ALA A 330 -5.59 0.85 15.19
N PRO A 331 -5.10 -0.29 15.68
CA PRO A 331 -5.90 -1.51 15.76
C PRO A 331 -7.12 -1.39 16.67
N ALA A 332 -6.99 -0.75 17.84
CA ALA A 332 -8.07 -0.57 18.80
C ALA A 332 -9.11 0.45 18.28
N ASP A 333 -8.65 1.56 17.73
CA ASP A 333 -9.52 2.61 17.17
C ASP A 333 -10.31 2.07 15.98
N PHE A 334 -9.67 1.26 15.13
CA PHE A 334 -10.34 0.59 14.02
C PHE A 334 -11.40 -0.42 14.49
N ALA A 335 -11.08 -1.22 15.51
CA ALA A 335 -12.03 -2.19 16.06
C ALA A 335 -13.25 -1.50 16.71
N ASN A 336 -13.03 -0.41 17.43
CA ASN A 336 -14.11 0.40 18.03
C ASN A 336 -14.98 1.06 16.96
N LEU A 337 -14.37 1.58 15.89
CA LEU A 337 -15.10 2.14 14.76
C LEU A 337 -15.97 1.07 14.07
N LEU A 338 -15.42 -0.12 13.79
CA LEU A 338 -16.21 -1.19 13.21
C LEU A 338 -17.39 -1.58 14.11
N GLU A 339 -17.20 -1.65 15.42
CA GLU A 339 -18.30 -1.91 16.36
C GLU A 339 -19.39 -0.84 16.25
N GLN A 340 -19.02 0.44 16.18
CA GLN A 340 -19.97 1.53 15.99
C GLN A 340 -20.74 1.40 14.65
N LEU A 341 -20.02 1.21 13.54
CA LEU A 341 -20.62 1.08 12.21
C LEU A 341 -21.55 -0.14 12.11
N LEU A 342 -21.18 -1.25 12.75
CA LEU A 342 -22.05 -2.42 12.82
C LEU A 342 -23.36 -2.17 13.56
N LYS A 343 -23.38 -1.25 14.54
CA LYS A 343 -24.61 -0.82 15.21
C LYS A 343 -25.45 0.13 14.35
N GLU A 344 -24.82 0.94 13.51
CA GLU A 344 -25.49 1.89 12.60
C GLU A 344 -26.14 1.22 11.38
N VAL A 345 -25.57 0.11 10.89
CA VAL A 345 -26.06 -0.59 9.69
C VAL A 345 -27.04 -1.72 9.98
N ARG A 346 -27.23 -2.08 11.25
CA ARG A 346 -28.27 -3.01 11.71
C ARG A 346 -29.61 -2.30 11.78
#